data_e1c9d0efe6555981cb46dd738001f9cf
#
_entry.id   e1c9d0efe6555981cb46dd738001f9cf
#
_cell.length_a   1.000
_cell.length_b   1.000
_cell.length_c   1.000
_cell.angle_alpha   90.00
_cell.angle_beta   90.00
_cell.angle_gamma   90.00
#
_symmetry.space_group_name_H-M   'P 1'
#
loop_
_entity.id
_entity.type
_entity.pdbx_description
1 polymer ?
#
loop_
_entity_poly.entity_id
_entity_poly.type
_entity_poly.pdbx_seq_one_letter_code
_entity_poly.pdbx_strand_id
1 'polypeptide(L)'
;VAMTGHDLFPWLSTAVPLMGALAGRIFCRDPHQLKTSCLLWSVLSLIPIAASDVAMPEGPLLLYLLPIAAAISLLGQPVHRDHRLSWLMTLVCLGLGIGVIVHQGVFAHLFLLALLATTISLLVHHHTTLWPISWWGIGLFGLAGVSVIMTAFTDPPISSSAAFLTCVVLIPLLPFHTGYLTALTRLPGNLPSFAAVLLPSVGLHFMVGMLPTIPITITGLVSLFALAGALYGAVKALAQTRVRLMLSYGSLSFFSVLWWFAAMSHM
;
A
#
# COMPACT_ATOMS: atom_id res chain seq x y z
N VAL A 1 -30.86 -11.49 0.97
CA VAL A 1 -30.11 -11.04 2.16
C VAL A 1 -30.26 -9.54 2.21
N ALA A 2 -31.03 -9.01 3.18
CA ALA A 2 -31.16 -7.57 3.37
C ALA A 2 -29.82 -7.04 3.91
N MET A 3 -29.15 -6.16 3.15
CA MET A 3 -27.97 -5.46 3.64
C MET A 3 -28.36 -4.65 4.87
N THR A 4 -27.76 -4.92 6.01
CA THR A 4 -27.91 -4.09 7.20
C THR A 4 -27.16 -2.78 6.96
N GLY A 5 -27.61 -1.67 7.57
CA GLY A 5 -26.93 -0.38 7.38
C GLY A 5 -25.43 -0.43 7.73
N HIS A 6 -25.02 -1.35 8.59
CA HIS A 6 -23.61 -1.58 8.94
C HIS A 6 -22.75 -2.12 7.77
N ASP A 7 -23.34 -2.91 6.85
CA ASP A 7 -22.63 -3.45 5.70
C ASP A 7 -22.42 -2.41 4.59
N LEU A 8 -23.15 -1.30 4.63
CA LEU A 8 -23.13 -0.28 3.59
C LEU A 8 -21.90 0.66 3.69
N PHE A 9 -21.47 1.01 4.91
CA PHE A 9 -20.35 1.93 5.12
C PHE A 9 -18.99 1.43 4.56
N PRO A 10 -18.62 0.15 4.70
CA PRO A 10 -17.44 -0.41 4.05
C PRO A 10 -17.41 -0.20 2.54
N TRP A 11 -18.55 -0.48 1.88
CA TRP A 11 -18.68 -0.29 0.44
C TRP A 11 -18.62 1.18 0.02
N LEU A 12 -19.24 2.08 0.79
CA LEU A 12 -19.17 3.52 0.54
C LEU A 12 -17.74 4.05 0.69
N SER A 13 -17.00 3.62 1.72
CA SER A 13 -15.60 4.03 1.93
C SER A 13 -14.71 3.66 0.76
N THR A 14 -14.94 2.49 0.17
CA THR A 14 -14.21 2.01 -1.01
C THR A 14 -14.68 2.69 -2.29
N ALA A 15 -16.01 2.88 -2.44
CA ALA A 15 -16.61 3.40 -3.67
C ALA A 15 -16.33 4.90 -3.88
N VAL A 16 -16.31 5.71 -2.83
CA VAL A 16 -16.14 7.16 -2.93
C VAL A 16 -14.86 7.56 -3.70
N PRO A 17 -13.65 7.11 -3.35
CA PRO A 17 -12.45 7.48 -4.12
C PRO A 17 -12.46 6.87 -5.54
N LEU A 18 -13.00 5.66 -5.74
CA LEU A 18 -13.11 5.05 -7.07
C LEU A 18 -14.07 5.84 -7.98
N MET A 19 -15.21 6.27 -7.46
CA MET A 19 -16.15 7.16 -8.16
C MET A 19 -15.50 8.51 -8.47
N GLY A 20 -14.70 9.04 -7.54
CA GLY A 20 -13.91 10.25 -7.74
C GLY A 20 -12.91 10.12 -8.89
N ALA A 21 -12.24 8.99 -9.02
CA ALA A 21 -11.33 8.71 -10.13
C ALA A 21 -12.10 8.65 -11.47
N LEU A 22 -13.24 7.98 -11.49
CA LEU A 22 -14.09 7.87 -12.69
C LEU A 22 -14.67 9.24 -13.09
N ALA A 23 -15.23 9.97 -12.14
CA ALA A 23 -15.77 11.32 -12.35
C ALA A 23 -14.69 12.28 -12.86
N GLY A 24 -13.51 12.28 -12.25
CA GLY A 24 -12.37 13.09 -12.69
C GLY A 24 -11.93 12.75 -14.12
N ARG A 25 -11.95 11.47 -14.49
CA ARG A 25 -11.61 11.02 -15.84
C ARG A 25 -12.61 11.52 -16.89
N ILE A 26 -13.91 11.52 -16.57
CA ILE A 26 -14.99 11.83 -17.51
C ILE A 26 -15.21 13.33 -17.60
N PHE A 27 -15.31 14.03 -16.48
CA PHE A 27 -15.80 15.41 -16.42
C PHE A 27 -14.70 16.47 -16.39
N CYS A 28 -13.50 16.16 -15.86
CA CYS A 28 -12.44 17.15 -15.72
C CYS A 28 -11.47 17.12 -16.91
N ARG A 29 -11.62 18.06 -17.84
CA ARG A 29 -10.70 18.22 -18.98
C ARG A 29 -9.47 19.07 -18.64
N ASP A 30 -9.63 20.05 -17.77
CA ASP A 30 -8.55 20.94 -17.32
C ASP A 30 -7.74 20.28 -16.18
N PRO A 31 -6.39 20.34 -16.22
CA PRO A 31 -5.54 19.75 -15.18
C PRO A 31 -5.74 20.41 -13.80
N HIS A 32 -6.06 21.70 -13.71
CA HIS A 32 -6.36 22.34 -12.43
C HIS A 32 -7.64 21.77 -11.81
N GLN A 33 -8.71 21.69 -12.58
CA GLN A 33 -9.98 21.12 -12.13
C GLN A 33 -9.81 19.66 -11.73
N LEU A 34 -9.05 18.88 -12.51
CA LEU A 34 -8.80 17.48 -12.20
C LEU A 34 -8.06 17.29 -10.86
N LYS A 35 -6.98 18.07 -10.65
CA LYS A 35 -6.23 18.01 -9.39
C LYS A 35 -7.10 18.37 -8.20
N THR A 36 -7.86 19.47 -8.30
CA THR A 36 -8.78 19.94 -7.25
C THR A 36 -9.88 18.88 -6.98
N SER A 37 -10.44 18.30 -8.04
CA SER A 37 -11.42 17.22 -7.92
C SER A 37 -10.81 16.00 -7.20
N CYS A 38 -9.61 15.53 -7.60
CA CYS A 38 -8.95 14.41 -6.94
C CYS A 38 -8.68 14.69 -5.45
N LEU A 39 -8.29 15.91 -5.11
CA LEU A 39 -8.08 16.32 -3.73
C LEU A 39 -9.40 16.32 -2.94
N LEU A 40 -10.48 16.86 -3.50
CA LEU A 40 -11.80 16.84 -2.87
C LEU A 40 -12.29 15.42 -2.62
N TRP A 41 -12.18 14.52 -3.60
CA TRP A 41 -12.59 13.13 -3.44
C TRP A 41 -11.73 12.36 -2.43
N SER A 42 -10.43 12.66 -2.32
CA SER A 42 -9.59 12.05 -1.29
C SER A 42 -10.01 12.49 0.12
N VAL A 43 -10.35 13.77 0.31
CA VAL A 43 -10.85 14.28 1.60
C VAL A 43 -12.28 13.77 1.87
N LEU A 44 -13.13 13.73 0.84
CA LEU A 44 -14.52 13.25 0.98
C LEU A 44 -14.58 11.78 1.43
N SER A 45 -13.56 10.99 1.09
CA SER A 45 -13.48 9.59 1.53
C SER A 45 -13.32 9.43 3.05
N LEU A 46 -12.96 10.50 3.78
CA LEU A 46 -12.95 10.50 5.25
C LEU A 46 -14.35 10.42 5.84
N ILE A 47 -15.38 10.92 5.15
CA ILE A 47 -16.75 10.96 5.68
C ILE A 47 -17.30 9.55 5.93
N PRO A 48 -17.33 8.62 4.96
CA PRO A 48 -17.83 7.28 5.21
C PRO A 48 -16.94 6.49 6.18
N ILE A 49 -15.62 6.78 6.24
CA ILE A 49 -14.72 6.18 7.23
C ILE A 49 -15.10 6.63 8.63
N ALA A 50 -15.29 7.95 8.85
CA ALA A 50 -15.72 8.47 10.14
C ALA A 50 -17.11 7.96 10.56
N ALA A 51 -18.02 7.82 9.61
CA ALA A 51 -19.33 7.24 9.86
C ALA A 51 -19.25 5.75 10.25
N SER A 52 -18.34 4.99 9.66
CA SER A 52 -18.10 3.59 10.02
C SER A 52 -17.46 3.44 11.40
N ASP A 53 -16.57 4.37 11.79
CA ASP A 53 -15.88 4.35 13.09
C ASP A 53 -16.83 4.66 14.25
N VAL A 54 -17.81 5.56 14.04
CA VAL A 54 -18.91 5.82 15.00
C VAL A 54 -19.73 4.55 15.22
N ALA A 55 -19.87 3.71 14.20
CA ALA A 55 -20.61 2.45 14.29
C ALA A 55 -19.76 1.30 14.85
N MET A 56 -18.43 1.36 14.69
CA MET A 56 -17.45 0.36 15.15
C MET A 56 -16.21 1.10 15.70
N PRO A 57 -16.19 1.46 17.00
CA PRO A 57 -15.13 2.31 17.59
C PRO A 57 -13.74 1.67 17.63
N GLU A 58 -13.57 0.44 17.18
CA GLU A 58 -12.30 -0.27 17.08
C GLU A 58 -11.69 -0.22 15.67
N GLY A 59 -12.12 0.70 14.82
CA GLY A 59 -11.62 0.88 13.46
C GLY A 59 -10.11 1.19 13.43
N PRO A 60 -9.34 0.60 12.51
CA PRO A 60 -7.91 0.81 12.44
C PRO A 60 -7.60 2.26 12.05
N LEU A 61 -6.75 2.96 12.84
CA LEU A 61 -6.26 4.31 12.55
C LEU A 61 -5.65 4.44 11.14
N LEU A 62 -5.18 3.33 10.57
CA LEU A 62 -4.67 3.25 9.21
C LEU A 62 -5.68 3.71 8.15
N LEU A 63 -7.00 3.55 8.40
CA LEU A 63 -8.05 4.01 7.48
C LEU A 63 -8.06 5.52 7.31
N TYR A 64 -7.81 6.28 8.38
CA TYR A 64 -7.72 7.75 8.30
C TYR A 64 -6.41 8.22 7.66
N LEU A 65 -5.33 7.47 7.90
CA LEU A 65 -4.01 7.81 7.38
C LEU A 65 -3.98 7.81 5.84
N LEU A 66 -4.68 6.87 5.18
CA LEU A 66 -4.64 6.72 3.73
C LEU A 66 -5.21 7.94 2.96
N PRO A 67 -6.43 8.43 3.26
CA PRO A 67 -6.96 9.63 2.60
C PRO A 67 -6.12 10.88 2.86
N ILE A 68 -5.62 11.03 4.08
CA ILE A 68 -4.74 12.15 4.45
C ILE A 68 -3.44 12.10 3.66
N ALA A 69 -2.80 10.93 3.57
CA ALA A 69 -1.57 10.74 2.79
C ALA A 69 -1.82 10.98 1.29
N ALA A 70 -2.96 10.53 0.75
CA ALA A 70 -3.36 10.81 -0.62
C ALA A 70 -3.51 12.32 -0.87
N ALA A 71 -4.23 13.03 0.01
CA ALA A 71 -4.42 14.47 -0.09
C ALA A 71 -3.07 15.23 -0.03
N ILE A 72 -2.20 14.90 0.93
CA ILE A 72 -0.88 15.51 1.07
C ILE A 72 -0.02 15.25 -0.17
N SER A 73 -0.03 14.02 -0.70
CA SER A 73 0.74 13.67 -1.89
C SER A 73 0.27 14.44 -3.14
N LEU A 74 -1.06 14.65 -3.27
CA LEU A 74 -1.65 15.45 -4.35
C LEU A 74 -1.32 16.94 -4.21
N LEU A 75 -1.34 17.48 -2.97
CA LEU A 75 -1.00 18.88 -2.71
C LEU A 75 0.44 19.19 -3.08
N GLY A 76 1.37 18.33 -2.73
CA GLY A 76 2.81 18.51 -2.96
C GLY A 76 3.24 18.51 -4.43
N GLN A 77 2.36 18.12 -5.37
CA GLN A 77 2.71 18.03 -6.78
C GLN A 77 2.27 19.29 -7.55
N PRO A 78 3.13 19.86 -8.43
CA PRO A 78 2.75 20.96 -9.30
C PRO A 78 1.71 20.53 -10.32
N VAL A 79 0.89 21.50 -10.79
CA VAL A 79 -0.12 21.22 -11.82
C VAL A 79 0.56 21.17 -13.19
N HIS A 80 0.57 19.96 -13.75
CA HIS A 80 1.07 19.70 -15.10
C HIS A 80 0.23 18.64 -15.79
N ARG A 81 0.09 18.71 -17.12
CA ARG A 81 -0.74 17.77 -17.90
C ARG A 81 -0.26 16.32 -17.80
N ASP A 82 1.04 16.10 -17.70
CA ASP A 82 1.63 14.75 -17.61
C ASP A 82 1.32 14.04 -16.29
N HIS A 83 0.88 14.78 -15.28
CA HIS A 83 0.55 14.22 -13.96
C HIS A 83 -0.91 13.75 -13.83
N ARG A 84 -1.73 13.93 -14.86
CA ARG A 84 -3.16 13.57 -14.83
C ARG A 84 -3.38 12.10 -14.45
N LEU A 85 -2.60 11.21 -15.05
CA LEU A 85 -2.71 9.78 -14.76
C LEU A 85 -2.33 9.48 -13.31
N SER A 86 -1.27 10.09 -12.79
CA SER A 86 -0.84 9.85 -11.40
C SER A 86 -1.89 10.29 -10.38
N TRP A 87 -2.58 11.41 -10.62
CA TRP A 87 -3.65 11.89 -9.74
C TRP A 87 -4.84 10.93 -9.73
N LEU A 88 -5.29 10.47 -10.90
CA LEU A 88 -6.37 9.50 -10.99
C LEU A 88 -6.00 8.16 -10.34
N MET A 89 -4.77 7.68 -10.58
CA MET A 89 -4.28 6.43 -10.00
C MET A 89 -4.09 6.54 -8.48
N THR A 90 -3.84 7.73 -7.94
CA THR A 90 -3.84 7.95 -6.48
C THR A 90 -5.21 7.63 -5.89
N LEU A 91 -6.30 8.09 -6.51
CA LEU A 91 -7.66 7.78 -6.05
C LEU A 91 -8.01 6.29 -6.23
N VAL A 92 -7.60 5.69 -7.35
CA VAL A 92 -7.81 4.25 -7.57
C VAL A 92 -7.08 3.44 -6.50
N CYS A 93 -5.80 3.71 -6.28
CA CYS A 93 -5.01 3.03 -5.26
C CYS A 93 -5.54 3.29 -3.84
N LEU A 94 -6.05 4.51 -3.56
CA LEU A 94 -6.72 4.86 -2.31
C LEU A 94 -7.95 3.98 -2.09
N GLY A 95 -8.84 3.90 -3.08
CA GLY A 95 -10.05 3.07 -2.98
C GLY A 95 -9.74 1.60 -2.79
N LEU A 96 -8.77 1.07 -3.55
CA LEU A 96 -8.33 -0.31 -3.41
C LEU A 96 -7.70 -0.57 -2.04
N GLY A 97 -6.84 0.34 -1.54
CA GLY A 97 -6.22 0.22 -0.22
C GLY A 97 -7.23 0.27 0.93
N ILE A 98 -8.20 1.18 0.88
CA ILE A 98 -9.33 1.20 1.83
C ILE A 98 -10.11 -0.10 1.73
N GLY A 99 -10.39 -0.58 0.51
CA GLY A 99 -11.10 -1.82 0.28
C GLY A 99 -10.42 -3.03 0.93
N VAL A 100 -9.10 -3.10 0.89
CA VAL A 100 -8.33 -4.15 1.57
C VAL A 100 -8.52 -4.12 3.08
N ILE A 101 -8.50 -2.93 3.70
CA ILE A 101 -8.53 -2.79 5.16
C ILE A 101 -9.94 -2.95 5.72
N VAL A 102 -10.96 -2.49 5.00
CA VAL A 102 -12.34 -2.45 5.49
C VAL A 102 -13.08 -3.77 5.25
N HIS A 103 -12.79 -4.44 4.14
CA HIS A 103 -13.43 -5.72 3.83
C HIS A 103 -12.66 -6.89 4.43
N GLN A 104 -13.36 -7.99 4.63
CA GLN A 104 -12.79 -9.24 5.14
C GLN A 104 -12.92 -10.38 4.12
N GLY A 105 -12.16 -11.44 4.31
CA GLY A 105 -12.23 -12.64 3.48
C GLY A 105 -11.90 -12.40 2.01
N VAL A 106 -12.67 -12.98 1.13
CA VAL A 106 -12.42 -12.99 -0.33
C VAL A 106 -12.36 -11.58 -0.92
N PHE A 107 -13.17 -10.65 -0.45
CA PHE A 107 -13.20 -9.28 -0.97
C PHE A 107 -11.89 -8.54 -0.65
N ALA A 108 -11.35 -8.68 0.57
CA ALA A 108 -10.05 -8.09 0.91
C ALA A 108 -8.93 -8.61 -0.03
N HIS A 109 -8.93 -9.91 -0.32
CA HIS A 109 -7.96 -10.51 -1.24
C HIS A 109 -8.14 -10.00 -2.68
N LEU A 110 -9.38 -9.83 -3.15
CA LEU A 110 -9.65 -9.27 -4.48
C LEU A 110 -9.19 -7.82 -4.59
N PHE A 111 -9.44 -6.98 -3.59
CA PHE A 111 -8.95 -5.61 -3.56
C PHE A 111 -7.42 -5.55 -3.52
N LEU A 112 -6.78 -6.44 -2.77
CA LEU A 112 -5.32 -6.52 -2.73
C LEU A 112 -4.74 -6.98 -4.06
N LEU A 113 -5.31 -7.98 -4.71
CA LEU A 113 -4.90 -8.41 -6.05
C LEU A 113 -5.04 -7.27 -7.07
N ALA A 114 -6.16 -6.53 -7.02
CA ALA A 114 -6.36 -5.37 -7.88
C ALA A 114 -5.33 -4.26 -7.61
N LEU A 115 -4.97 -4.01 -6.34
CA LEU A 115 -3.94 -3.05 -5.96
C LEU A 115 -2.55 -3.47 -6.49
N LEU A 116 -2.18 -4.73 -6.31
CA LEU A 116 -0.91 -5.27 -6.82
C LEU A 116 -0.86 -5.22 -8.35
N ALA A 117 -1.92 -5.63 -9.04
CA ALA A 117 -2.03 -5.57 -10.49
C ALA A 117 -1.92 -4.13 -11.02
N THR A 118 -2.58 -3.17 -10.34
CA THR A 118 -2.48 -1.74 -10.67
C THR A 118 -1.04 -1.24 -10.49
N THR A 119 -0.38 -1.61 -9.40
CA THR A 119 1.01 -1.23 -9.12
C THR A 119 1.95 -1.81 -10.19
N ILE A 120 1.82 -3.08 -10.52
CA ILE A 120 2.60 -3.75 -11.58
C ILE A 120 2.35 -3.05 -12.93
N SER A 121 1.09 -2.79 -13.28
CA SER A 121 0.73 -2.12 -14.54
C SER A 121 1.38 -0.75 -14.65
N LEU A 122 1.35 0.04 -13.58
CA LEU A 122 2.00 1.36 -13.53
C LEU A 122 3.52 1.26 -13.68
N LEU A 123 4.16 0.27 -13.05
CA LEU A 123 5.60 0.05 -13.13
C LEU A 123 6.03 -0.40 -14.52
N VAL A 124 5.21 -1.20 -15.22
CA VAL A 124 5.49 -1.68 -16.57
C VAL A 124 5.25 -0.59 -17.63
N HIS A 125 4.16 0.16 -17.54
CA HIS A 125 3.79 1.14 -18.57
C HIS A 125 4.52 2.48 -18.45
N HIS A 126 4.98 2.85 -17.27
CA HIS A 126 5.66 4.13 -17.01
C HIS A 126 7.18 4.00 -16.80
N HIS A 127 7.79 2.99 -17.41
CA HIS A 127 9.25 2.92 -17.37
C HIS A 127 9.85 4.08 -18.19
N THR A 128 10.66 4.89 -17.55
CA THR A 128 11.52 5.83 -18.25
C THR A 128 12.66 5.06 -18.92
N THR A 129 12.96 5.37 -20.17
CA THR A 129 14.00 4.71 -21.00
C THR A 129 15.41 4.77 -20.40
N LEU A 130 15.63 5.57 -19.37
CA LEU A 130 16.94 5.83 -18.77
C LEU A 130 17.44 4.74 -17.79
N TRP A 131 16.57 3.82 -17.35
CA TRP A 131 16.98 2.78 -16.40
C TRP A 131 16.37 1.43 -16.79
N PRO A 132 17.16 0.35 -16.81
CA PRO A 132 16.64 -0.98 -17.09
C PRO A 132 15.54 -1.33 -16.10
N ILE A 133 14.46 -1.96 -16.58
CA ILE A 133 13.34 -2.40 -15.75
C ILE A 133 13.90 -3.36 -14.70
N SER A 134 13.64 -3.10 -13.43
CA SER A 134 13.94 -4.07 -12.38
C SER A 134 12.87 -5.15 -12.36
N TRP A 135 12.98 -6.11 -13.27
CA TRP A 135 12.08 -7.26 -13.34
C TRP A 135 11.97 -8.00 -12.01
N TRP A 136 13.08 -8.01 -11.25
CA TRP A 136 13.07 -8.58 -9.90
C TRP A 136 12.11 -7.84 -8.96
N GLY A 137 12.15 -6.52 -8.93
CA GLY A 137 11.23 -5.72 -8.10
C GLY A 137 9.76 -5.89 -8.50
N ILE A 138 9.47 -5.96 -9.81
CA ILE A 138 8.12 -6.22 -10.34
C ILE A 138 7.70 -7.66 -10.02
N GLY A 139 8.61 -8.61 -10.19
CA GLY A 139 8.38 -10.02 -9.88
C GLY A 139 7.99 -10.27 -8.43
N LEU A 140 8.51 -9.48 -7.48
CA LEU A 140 8.11 -9.57 -6.08
C LEU A 140 6.64 -9.18 -5.85
N PHE A 141 6.12 -8.17 -6.55
CA PHE A 141 4.68 -7.87 -6.50
C PHE A 141 3.84 -8.97 -7.14
N GLY A 142 4.34 -9.58 -8.22
CA GLY A 142 3.72 -10.78 -8.80
C GLY A 142 3.71 -11.96 -7.83
N LEU A 143 4.83 -12.19 -7.13
CA LEU A 143 4.94 -13.20 -6.09
C LEU A 143 3.97 -12.95 -4.94
N ALA A 144 3.84 -11.69 -4.49
CA ALA A 144 2.84 -11.31 -3.50
C ALA A 144 1.41 -11.59 -4.00
N GLY A 145 1.11 -11.31 -5.27
CA GLY A 145 -0.18 -11.65 -5.87
C GLY A 145 -0.50 -13.14 -5.87
N VAL A 146 0.47 -13.98 -6.23
CA VAL A 146 0.33 -15.45 -6.12
C VAL A 146 0.11 -15.87 -4.67
N SER A 147 0.85 -15.27 -3.73
CA SER A 147 0.69 -15.55 -2.30
C SER A 147 -0.69 -15.18 -1.79
N VAL A 148 -1.27 -14.06 -2.23
CA VAL A 148 -2.65 -13.66 -1.89
C VAL A 148 -3.66 -14.71 -2.38
N ILE A 149 -3.48 -15.24 -3.59
CA ILE A 149 -4.33 -16.32 -4.12
C ILE A 149 -4.19 -17.57 -3.24
N MET A 150 -2.96 -17.96 -2.90
CA MET A 150 -2.72 -19.10 -2.02
C MET A 150 -3.38 -18.92 -0.65
N THR A 151 -3.32 -17.72 -0.06
CA THR A 151 -3.98 -17.44 1.23
C THR A 151 -5.48 -17.64 1.17
N ALA A 152 -6.12 -17.35 0.03
CA ALA A 152 -7.56 -17.45 -0.14
C ALA A 152 -8.05 -18.89 -0.37
N PHE A 153 -7.20 -19.78 -0.90
CA PHE A 153 -7.61 -21.12 -1.37
C PHE A 153 -6.90 -22.30 -0.69
N THR A 154 -6.00 -22.03 0.27
CA THR A 154 -5.27 -23.11 0.96
C THR A 154 -5.52 -23.07 2.47
N ASP A 155 -5.39 -24.25 3.09
CA ASP A 155 -5.50 -24.41 4.53
C ASP A 155 -4.19 -24.03 5.26
N PRO A 156 -4.23 -23.72 6.57
CA PRO A 156 -3.03 -23.62 7.39
C PRO A 156 -2.24 -24.97 7.37
N PRO A 157 -0.89 -24.94 7.31
CA PRO A 157 0.02 -23.79 7.48
C PRO A 157 0.40 -23.04 6.18
N ILE A 158 -0.07 -23.50 5.01
CA ILE A 158 0.30 -22.91 3.71
C ILE A 158 -0.23 -21.47 3.60
N SER A 159 -1.49 -21.25 3.96
CA SER A 159 -2.10 -19.91 3.93
C SER A 159 -1.37 -18.92 4.83
N SER A 160 -0.92 -19.33 6.02
CA SER A 160 -0.15 -18.47 6.94
C SER A 160 1.22 -18.10 6.35
N SER A 161 1.90 -19.07 5.71
CA SER A 161 3.19 -18.81 5.05
C SER A 161 3.04 -17.89 3.84
N ALA A 162 1.96 -18.03 3.09
CA ALA A 162 1.64 -17.17 1.94
C ALA A 162 1.28 -15.74 2.41
N ALA A 163 0.50 -15.62 3.48
CA ALA A 163 0.21 -14.32 4.10
C ALA A 163 1.48 -13.62 4.58
N PHE A 164 2.39 -14.36 5.22
CA PHE A 164 3.70 -13.86 5.65
C PHE A 164 4.50 -13.30 4.47
N LEU A 165 4.59 -14.04 3.37
CA LEU A 165 5.30 -13.60 2.17
C LEU A 165 4.69 -12.32 1.57
N THR A 166 3.36 -12.21 1.56
CA THR A 166 2.67 -10.98 1.14
C THR A 166 3.05 -9.80 2.04
N CYS A 167 3.05 -9.98 3.36
CA CYS A 167 3.46 -8.94 4.31
C CYS A 167 4.91 -8.49 4.10
N VAL A 168 5.84 -9.44 3.91
CA VAL A 168 7.27 -9.15 3.70
C VAL A 168 7.54 -8.34 2.41
N VAL A 169 6.71 -8.51 1.38
CA VAL A 169 6.81 -7.72 0.15
C VAL A 169 6.22 -6.32 0.32
N LEU A 170 5.09 -6.20 1.03
CA LEU A 170 4.40 -4.92 1.24
C LEU A 170 5.08 -4.05 2.30
N ILE A 171 5.52 -4.65 3.40
CA ILE A 171 6.34 -4.01 4.42
C ILE A 171 7.78 -4.47 4.17
N PRO A 172 8.64 -3.59 3.63
CA PRO A 172 9.93 -4.03 3.12
C PRO A 172 10.80 -4.67 4.21
N LEU A 173 11.14 -5.95 3.99
CA LEU A 173 12.08 -6.71 4.80
C LEU A 173 13.16 -7.29 3.89
N LEU A 174 14.41 -7.39 4.37
CA LEU A 174 15.46 -8.11 3.64
C LEU A 174 15.11 -9.61 3.54
N PRO A 175 15.34 -10.23 2.40
CA PRO A 175 15.89 -9.72 1.12
C PRO A 175 14.85 -9.15 0.15
N PHE A 176 13.55 -9.16 0.48
CA PHE A 176 12.42 -8.85 -0.42
C PHE A 176 12.13 -7.36 -0.61
N HIS A 177 12.96 -6.48 -0.06
CA HIS A 177 12.77 -5.02 -0.07
C HIS A 177 12.81 -4.35 -1.46
N THR A 178 13.33 -5.03 -2.48
CA THR A 178 13.55 -4.42 -3.81
C THR A 178 12.26 -4.08 -4.54
N GLY A 179 11.17 -4.79 -4.28
CA GLY A 179 9.83 -4.47 -4.80
C GLY A 179 9.39 -3.08 -4.34
N TYR A 180 9.43 -2.85 -3.04
CA TYR A 180 9.09 -1.57 -2.42
C TYR A 180 9.98 -0.42 -2.92
N LEU A 181 11.30 -0.61 -2.94
CA LEU A 181 12.23 0.40 -3.50
C LEU A 181 11.93 0.71 -4.97
N THR A 182 11.57 -0.32 -5.76
CA THR A 182 11.17 -0.14 -7.16
C THR A 182 9.91 0.72 -7.27
N ALA A 183 8.90 0.47 -6.44
CA ALA A 183 7.69 1.30 -6.40
C ALA A 183 8.00 2.75 -6.05
N LEU A 184 8.78 3.01 -4.99
CA LEU A 184 9.10 4.38 -4.57
C LEU A 184 9.98 5.14 -5.56
N THR A 185 10.80 4.46 -6.33
CA THR A 185 11.72 5.13 -7.27
C THR A 185 11.14 5.30 -8.67
N ARG A 186 10.18 4.46 -9.09
CA ARG A 186 9.73 4.37 -10.48
C ARG A 186 8.28 4.74 -10.73
N LEU A 187 7.42 4.74 -9.71
CA LEU A 187 6.06 5.19 -9.90
C LEU A 187 6.03 6.65 -10.37
N PRO A 188 5.09 7.04 -11.25
CA PRO A 188 5.01 8.37 -11.80
C PRO A 188 4.43 9.39 -10.81
N GLY A 189 4.85 10.62 -10.95
CA GLY A 189 4.26 11.79 -10.28
C GLY A 189 4.32 11.73 -8.76
N ASN A 190 3.17 11.84 -8.10
CA ASN A 190 3.00 11.81 -6.65
C ASN A 190 2.83 10.38 -6.08
N LEU A 191 2.64 9.39 -6.93
CA LEU A 191 2.39 7.99 -6.51
C LEU A 191 3.49 7.42 -5.61
N PRO A 192 4.80 7.71 -5.78
CA PRO A 192 5.82 7.22 -4.85
C PRO A 192 5.59 7.66 -3.41
N SER A 193 5.24 8.93 -3.20
CA SER A 193 4.98 9.48 -1.86
C SER A 193 3.73 8.83 -1.23
N PHE A 194 2.70 8.60 -2.03
CA PHE A 194 1.50 7.90 -1.57
C PHE A 194 1.76 6.41 -1.33
N ALA A 195 2.47 5.72 -2.23
CA ALA A 195 2.82 4.31 -2.10
C ALA A 195 3.69 4.02 -0.87
N ALA A 196 4.52 5.00 -0.46
CA ALA A 196 5.33 4.89 0.75
C ALA A 196 4.48 4.72 2.02
N VAL A 197 3.24 5.18 2.01
CA VAL A 197 2.28 5.01 3.11
C VAL A 197 1.32 3.85 2.81
N LEU A 198 0.79 3.79 1.60
CA LEU A 198 -0.24 2.82 1.21
C LEU A 198 0.23 1.36 1.36
N LEU A 199 1.37 1.00 0.74
CA LEU A 199 1.83 -0.39 0.73
C LEU A 199 2.12 -0.91 2.15
N PRO A 200 2.88 -0.17 3.00
CA PRO A 200 3.08 -0.61 4.37
C PRO A 200 1.80 -0.61 5.22
N SER A 201 0.87 0.33 5.01
CA SER A 201 -0.39 0.33 5.76
C SER A 201 -1.22 -0.92 5.49
N VAL A 202 -1.33 -1.31 4.21
CA VAL A 202 -1.98 -2.56 3.82
C VAL A 202 -1.23 -3.77 4.38
N GLY A 203 0.09 -3.77 4.29
CA GLY A 203 0.93 -4.82 4.87
C GLY A 203 0.78 -4.95 6.39
N LEU A 204 0.75 -3.83 7.12
CA LEU A 204 0.55 -3.80 8.57
C LEU A 204 -0.82 -4.36 8.97
N HIS A 205 -1.87 -4.04 8.20
CA HIS A 205 -3.19 -4.60 8.44
C HIS A 205 -3.17 -6.14 8.37
N PHE A 206 -2.54 -6.73 7.35
CA PHE A 206 -2.37 -8.17 7.24
C PHE A 206 -1.45 -8.74 8.34
N MET A 207 -0.40 -8.03 8.69
CA MET A 207 0.57 -8.46 9.70
C MET A 207 -0.08 -8.64 11.07
N VAL A 208 -0.94 -7.72 11.49
CA VAL A 208 -1.65 -7.80 12.79
C VAL A 208 -2.46 -9.09 12.91
N GLY A 209 -3.18 -9.47 11.83
CA GLY A 209 -3.95 -10.72 11.82
C GLY A 209 -3.10 -11.99 11.77
N MET A 210 -1.88 -11.90 11.24
CA MET A 210 -1.01 -13.05 11.01
C MET A 210 -0.02 -13.29 12.16
N LEU A 211 0.42 -12.26 12.87
CA LEU A 211 1.44 -12.36 13.94
C LEU A 211 1.21 -13.53 14.92
N PRO A 212 -0.02 -13.76 15.42
CA PRO A 212 -0.28 -14.86 16.35
C PRO A 212 -0.04 -16.26 15.77
N THR A 213 0.04 -16.40 14.44
CA THR A 213 0.17 -17.70 13.75
C THR A 213 1.62 -18.03 13.36
N ILE A 214 2.57 -17.10 13.54
CA ILE A 214 3.98 -17.30 13.18
C ILE A 214 4.66 -18.21 14.22
N PRO A 215 5.31 -19.30 13.79
CA PRO A 215 6.10 -20.14 14.69
C PRO A 215 7.27 -19.37 15.31
N ILE A 216 7.57 -19.61 16.59
CA ILE A 216 8.68 -18.96 17.33
C ILE A 216 10.04 -19.14 16.63
N THR A 217 10.25 -20.25 15.95
CA THR A 217 11.47 -20.50 15.18
C THR A 217 11.67 -19.51 14.03
N ILE A 218 10.59 -19.04 13.41
CA ILE A 218 10.62 -18.06 12.31
C ILE A 218 10.83 -16.65 12.86
N THR A 219 10.32 -16.32 14.05
CA THR A 219 10.47 -14.98 14.64
C THR A 219 11.93 -14.62 14.88
N GLY A 220 12.78 -15.57 15.26
CA GLY A 220 14.23 -15.36 15.39
C GLY A 220 14.90 -14.96 14.07
N LEU A 221 14.55 -15.64 12.97
CA LEU A 221 15.06 -15.30 11.63
C LEU A 221 14.53 -13.92 11.17
N VAL A 222 13.25 -13.64 11.39
CA VAL A 222 12.65 -12.34 11.08
C VAL A 222 13.37 -11.24 11.84
N SER A 223 13.63 -11.41 13.13
CA SER A 223 14.38 -10.45 13.95
C SER A 223 15.79 -10.17 13.41
N LEU A 224 16.50 -11.22 12.98
CA LEU A 224 17.83 -11.09 12.38
C LEU A 224 17.78 -10.29 11.06
N PHE A 225 16.87 -10.65 10.14
CA PHE A 225 16.71 -9.94 8.87
C PHE A 225 16.20 -8.50 9.08
N ALA A 226 15.40 -8.27 10.10
CA ALA A 226 14.91 -6.95 10.46
C ALA A 226 16.06 -6.04 10.96
N LEU A 227 16.90 -6.52 11.86
CA LEU A 227 18.08 -5.77 12.32
C LEU A 227 19.07 -5.51 11.17
N ALA A 228 19.34 -6.53 10.35
CA ALA A 228 20.18 -6.37 9.16
C ALA A 228 19.58 -5.35 8.18
N GLY A 229 18.26 -5.37 7.97
CA GLY A 229 17.53 -4.43 7.11
C GLY A 229 17.55 -3.01 7.65
N ALA A 230 17.40 -2.84 8.95
CA ALA A 230 17.48 -1.54 9.60
C ALA A 230 18.87 -0.91 9.42
N LEU A 231 19.92 -1.66 9.67
CA LEU A 231 21.31 -1.20 9.49
C LEU A 231 21.63 -0.94 8.02
N TYR A 232 21.31 -1.87 7.13
CA TYR A 232 21.51 -1.72 5.69
C TYR A 232 20.77 -0.50 5.14
N GLY A 233 19.49 -0.32 5.51
CA GLY A 233 18.68 0.82 5.09
C GLY A 233 19.26 2.15 5.56
N ALA A 234 19.68 2.24 6.83
CA ALA A 234 20.30 3.43 7.39
C ALA A 234 21.61 3.81 6.68
N VAL A 235 22.54 2.85 6.54
CA VAL A 235 23.83 3.08 5.87
C VAL A 235 23.63 3.46 4.40
N LYS A 236 22.73 2.77 3.70
CA LYS A 236 22.42 3.10 2.30
C LYS A 236 21.74 4.45 2.16
N ALA A 237 20.87 4.85 3.08
CA ALA A 237 20.24 6.17 3.06
C ALA A 237 21.28 7.29 3.18
N LEU A 238 22.22 7.16 4.11
CA LEU A 238 23.31 8.13 4.29
C LEU A 238 24.25 8.24 3.07
N ALA A 239 24.42 7.15 2.33
CA ALA A 239 25.27 7.12 1.14
C ALA A 239 24.60 7.67 -0.14
N GLN A 240 23.30 8.03 -0.08
CA GLN A 240 22.58 8.51 -1.26
C GLN A 240 22.67 10.02 -1.42
N THR A 241 22.96 10.47 -2.63
CA THR A 241 22.88 11.89 -3.02
C THR A 241 21.51 12.29 -3.53
N ARG A 242 20.67 11.31 -3.94
CA ARG A 242 19.33 11.54 -4.46
C ARG A 242 18.32 11.42 -3.33
N VAL A 243 17.61 12.52 -3.04
CA VAL A 243 16.62 12.58 -1.94
C VAL A 243 15.60 11.45 -2.00
N ARG A 244 15.09 11.10 -3.19
CA ARG A 244 14.10 10.01 -3.34
C ARG A 244 14.65 8.65 -2.91
N LEU A 245 15.90 8.33 -3.29
CA LEU A 245 16.56 7.09 -2.86
C LEU A 245 16.89 7.12 -1.37
N MET A 246 17.36 8.25 -0.85
CA MET A 246 17.64 8.44 0.57
C MET A 246 16.37 8.15 1.41
N LEU A 247 15.22 8.74 1.04
CA LEU A 247 13.95 8.51 1.71
C LEU A 247 13.46 7.06 1.57
N SER A 248 13.69 6.43 0.41
CA SER A 248 13.30 5.04 0.19
C SER A 248 14.11 4.06 1.06
N TYR A 249 15.40 4.28 1.22
CA TYR A 249 16.24 3.48 2.12
C TYR A 249 15.99 3.82 3.60
N GLY A 250 15.70 5.09 3.91
CA GLY A 250 15.29 5.50 5.25
C GLY A 250 13.99 4.84 5.69
N SER A 251 13.00 4.76 4.80
CA SER A 251 11.75 4.04 5.07
C SER A 251 11.96 2.53 5.21
N LEU A 252 12.86 1.92 4.42
CA LEU A 252 13.27 0.53 4.62
C LEU A 252 13.82 0.30 6.02
N SER A 253 14.72 1.18 6.49
CA SER A 253 15.28 1.10 7.85
C SER A 253 14.18 1.17 8.91
N PHE A 254 13.26 2.13 8.78
CA PHE A 254 12.14 2.32 9.70
C PHE A 254 11.22 1.09 9.76
N PHE A 255 10.78 0.56 8.61
CA PHE A 255 9.90 -0.61 8.58
C PHE A 255 10.61 -1.89 9.03
N SER A 256 11.91 -1.99 8.83
CA SER A 256 12.71 -3.09 9.39
C SER A 256 12.74 -3.04 10.91
N VAL A 257 12.86 -1.87 11.53
CA VAL A 257 12.72 -1.72 13.00
C VAL A 257 11.33 -2.13 13.47
N LEU A 258 10.27 -1.79 12.74
CA LEU A 258 8.90 -2.24 13.04
C LEU A 258 8.79 -3.78 13.03
N TRP A 259 9.38 -4.45 12.04
CA TRP A 259 9.46 -5.91 12.00
C TRP A 259 10.18 -6.49 13.22
N TRP A 260 11.27 -5.86 13.63
CA TRP A 260 12.02 -6.29 14.80
C TRP A 260 11.17 -6.20 16.08
N PHE A 261 10.48 -5.07 16.30
CA PHE A 261 9.56 -4.93 17.43
C PHE A 261 8.43 -5.95 17.39
N ALA A 262 7.82 -6.16 16.22
CA ALA A 262 6.77 -7.15 16.04
C ALA A 262 7.26 -8.57 16.36
N ALA A 263 8.46 -8.95 15.92
CA ALA A 263 9.05 -10.23 16.23
C ALA A 263 9.35 -10.38 17.74
N MET A 264 9.88 -9.35 18.38
CA MET A 264 10.21 -9.37 19.82
C MET A 264 8.98 -9.41 20.73
N SER A 265 7.85 -8.83 20.31
CA SER A 265 6.61 -8.84 21.07
C SER A 265 5.95 -10.24 21.12
N HIS A 266 6.40 -11.16 20.28
CA HIS A 266 5.93 -12.55 20.20
C HIS A 266 6.90 -13.59 20.81
N MET A 267 8.07 -13.15 21.25
CA MET A 267 9.02 -13.98 22.02
C MET A 267 8.73 -13.89 23.52
#